data_34e271ac1fa0e8f65074cd0c71d4c5f4
#
_entry.id   34e271ac1fa0e8f65074cd0c71d4c5f4
#
_cell.length_a   1.000
_cell.length_b   1.000
_cell.length_c   1.000
_cell.angle_alpha   90.00
_cell.angle_beta   90.00
_cell.angle_gamma   90.00
#
_symmetry.space_group_name_H-M   'P 1'
#
loop_
_entity.id
_entity.type
_entity.pdbx_description
1 polymer ?
#
loop_
_entity_poly.entity_id
_entity_poly.type
_entity_poly.pdbx_seq_one_letter_code
_entity_poly.pdbx_strand_id
1 'polypeptide(L)'
;MNIPGNFKFTESNEWIKVDGNVAVIGISDYAQSQLSDIVFAEIVVAVGDTLAAGDSIATIESVKAAADVYTQVSGEVVAVNEVLAAAPEVINSDPYGAAWMVKIKLSSPAEVEKLMDAAAYEKFVQEQE
;
A
#
# COMPACT_ATOMS: atom_id res chain seq x y z
N MET A 1 -8.13 14.52 4.96
CA MET A 1 -7.36 13.39 4.39
C MET A 1 -5.87 13.69 4.47
N ASN A 2 -5.09 12.71 4.89
CA ASN A 2 -3.64 12.87 5.05
C ASN A 2 -2.90 12.30 3.84
N ILE A 3 -1.98 13.09 3.27
CA ILE A 3 -1.13 12.69 2.14
C ILE A 3 0.31 13.10 2.49
N PRO A 4 1.11 12.18 3.07
CA PRO A 4 2.48 12.51 3.47
C PRO A 4 3.35 12.91 2.27
N GLY A 5 4.10 14.01 2.44
CA GLY A 5 4.86 14.61 1.35
C GLY A 5 6.08 13.81 0.89
N ASN A 6 6.55 12.88 1.70
CA ASN A 6 7.73 12.05 1.39
C ASN A 6 7.39 10.65 0.86
N PHE A 7 6.11 10.38 0.61
CA PHE A 7 5.64 9.10 0.07
C PHE A 7 5.35 9.24 -1.42
N LYS A 8 5.34 8.10 -2.12
CA LYS A 8 4.86 7.97 -3.48
C LYS A 8 3.50 7.26 -3.45
N PHE A 9 2.72 7.43 -4.51
CA PHE A 9 1.35 6.91 -4.58
C PHE A 9 1.04 6.35 -5.95
N THR A 10 0.09 5.43 -5.99
CA THR A 10 -0.37 4.81 -7.23
C THR A 10 -1.81 5.20 -7.54
N GLU A 11 -2.23 4.96 -8.79
CA GLU A 11 -3.62 5.21 -9.20
C GLU A 11 -4.62 4.28 -8.54
N SER A 12 -4.16 3.13 -8.02
CA SER A 12 -4.99 2.20 -7.25
C SER A 12 -4.92 2.45 -5.74
N ASN A 13 -4.37 3.60 -5.35
CA ASN A 13 -4.39 4.12 -3.98
C ASN A 13 -3.50 3.37 -2.99
N GLU A 14 -2.40 2.78 -3.47
CA GLU A 14 -1.34 2.30 -2.60
C GLU A 14 -0.33 3.42 -2.37
N TRP A 15 0.30 3.41 -1.19
CA TRP A 15 1.43 4.28 -0.92
C TRP A 15 2.72 3.47 -0.89
N ILE A 16 3.82 4.10 -1.29
CA ILE A 16 5.15 3.52 -1.26
C ILE A 16 6.09 4.48 -0.56
N LYS A 17 6.80 3.99 0.45
CA LYS A 17 7.85 4.74 1.13
C LYS A 17 9.16 4.00 0.91
N VAL A 18 10.14 4.68 0.30
CA VAL A 18 11.44 4.05 0.01
C VAL A 18 12.43 4.41 1.10
N ASP A 19 13.11 3.39 1.63
CA ASP A 19 14.18 3.53 2.61
C ASP A 19 15.36 2.73 2.09
N GLY A 20 16.38 3.43 1.55
CA GLY A 20 17.47 2.79 0.84
C GLY A 20 16.96 2.14 -0.44
N ASN A 21 17.09 0.81 -0.54
CA ASN A 21 16.56 0.05 -1.68
C ASN A 21 15.35 -0.81 -1.29
N VAL A 22 14.75 -0.53 -0.13
CA VAL A 22 13.56 -1.25 0.36
C VAL A 22 12.36 -0.32 0.25
N ALA A 23 11.29 -0.81 -0.39
CA ALA A 23 10.01 -0.12 -0.47
C ALA A 23 9.05 -0.70 0.56
N VAL A 24 8.41 0.16 1.33
CA VAL A 24 7.33 -0.21 2.25
C VAL A 24 6.02 0.17 1.58
N ILE A 25 5.05 -0.72 1.57
CA ILE A 25 3.80 -0.53 0.82
C ILE A 25 2.60 -0.73 1.72
N GLY A 26 1.60 0.13 1.55
CA GLY A 26 0.30 0.03 2.20
C GLY A 26 -0.74 0.75 1.36
N ILE A 27 -1.95 0.95 1.91
CA ILE A 27 -2.99 1.72 1.24
C ILE A 27 -3.11 3.11 1.83
N SER A 28 -3.52 4.07 0.99
CA SER A 28 -3.59 5.48 1.39
C SER A 28 -4.76 5.75 2.32
N ASP A 29 -4.73 6.92 2.96
CA ASP A 29 -5.83 7.41 3.77
C ASP A 29 -7.12 7.53 2.94
N TYR A 30 -6.99 8.01 1.70
CA TYR A 30 -8.13 8.07 0.79
C TYR A 30 -8.74 6.68 0.57
N ALA A 31 -7.89 5.66 0.32
CA ALA A 31 -8.37 4.30 0.08
C ALA A 31 -9.16 3.76 1.28
N GLN A 32 -8.63 3.92 2.51
CA GLN A 32 -9.34 3.42 3.68
C GLN A 32 -10.64 4.18 3.92
N SER A 33 -10.69 5.47 3.61
CA SER A 33 -11.91 6.27 3.76
C SER A 33 -13.01 5.81 2.80
N GLN A 34 -12.64 5.41 1.59
CA GLN A 34 -13.60 4.89 0.60
C GLN A 34 -14.11 3.50 0.98
N LEU A 35 -13.29 2.69 1.64
CA LEU A 35 -13.68 1.35 2.08
C LEU A 35 -14.48 1.36 3.37
N SER A 36 -14.38 2.40 4.19
CA SER A 36 -14.98 2.45 5.52
C SER A 36 -14.32 1.43 6.47
N ASP A 37 -15.03 0.94 7.47
CA ASP A 37 -14.44 0.06 8.48
C ASP A 37 -13.87 -1.22 7.89
N ILE A 38 -12.58 -1.44 8.07
CA ILE A 38 -11.89 -2.66 7.62
C ILE A 38 -12.10 -3.74 8.67
N VAL A 39 -12.59 -4.89 8.23
CA VAL A 39 -12.93 -6.02 9.12
C VAL A 39 -12.06 -7.25 8.86
N PHE A 40 -11.32 -7.29 7.75
CA PHE A 40 -10.45 -8.40 7.40
C PHE A 40 -9.29 -7.90 6.55
N ALA A 41 -8.10 -8.43 6.81
CA ALA A 41 -6.92 -8.16 5.99
C ALA A 41 -6.03 -9.40 5.96
N GLU A 42 -5.60 -9.79 4.77
CA GLU A 42 -4.72 -10.94 4.58
C GLU A 42 -3.60 -10.55 3.62
N ILE A 43 -2.35 -10.75 4.06
CA ILE A 43 -1.19 -10.62 3.19
C ILE A 43 -1.05 -11.94 2.45
N VAL A 44 -1.10 -11.90 1.11
CA VAL A 44 -1.15 -13.11 0.28
C VAL A 44 0.22 -13.54 -0.25
N VAL A 45 1.28 -12.84 0.15
CA VAL A 45 2.66 -13.16 -0.23
C VAL A 45 3.48 -13.48 1.03
N ALA A 46 4.63 -14.11 0.85
CA ALA A 46 5.51 -14.51 1.93
C ALA A 46 6.92 -13.94 1.73
N VAL A 47 7.67 -13.83 2.82
CA VAL A 47 9.08 -13.44 2.76
C VAL A 47 9.82 -14.43 1.84
N GLY A 48 10.62 -13.88 0.93
CA GLY A 48 11.34 -14.65 -0.08
C GLY A 48 10.67 -14.70 -1.45
N ASP A 49 9.39 -14.35 -1.53
CA ASP A 49 8.70 -14.31 -2.82
C ASP A 49 9.27 -13.19 -3.70
N THR A 50 9.40 -13.50 -4.99
CA THR A 50 9.80 -12.50 -5.99
C THR A 50 8.55 -12.02 -6.71
N LEU A 51 8.36 -10.70 -6.72
CA LEU A 51 7.16 -10.07 -7.27
C LEU A 51 7.52 -9.19 -8.47
N ALA A 52 6.57 -9.09 -9.39
CA ALA A 52 6.62 -8.13 -10.49
C ALA A 52 5.58 -7.04 -10.24
N ALA A 53 5.82 -5.85 -10.79
CA ALA A 53 4.86 -4.77 -10.72
C ALA A 53 3.49 -5.24 -11.24
N GLY A 54 2.44 -4.99 -10.47
CA GLY A 54 1.09 -5.44 -10.77
C GLY A 54 0.64 -6.69 -10.02
N ASP A 55 1.55 -7.38 -9.32
CA ASP A 55 1.17 -8.56 -8.53
C ASP A 55 0.37 -8.16 -7.29
N SER A 56 -0.60 -9.00 -6.91
CA SER A 56 -1.37 -8.81 -5.68
C SER A 56 -0.52 -9.15 -4.46
N ILE A 57 -0.59 -8.30 -3.42
CA ILE A 57 0.13 -8.51 -2.17
C ILE A 57 -0.79 -8.72 -0.98
N ALA A 58 -2.04 -8.27 -1.07
CA ALA A 58 -2.97 -8.38 0.04
C ALA A 58 -4.41 -8.33 -0.45
N THR A 59 -5.30 -8.88 0.36
CA THR A 59 -6.74 -8.75 0.19
C THR A 59 -7.30 -8.12 1.46
N ILE A 60 -8.15 -7.13 1.31
CA ILE A 60 -8.83 -6.47 2.43
C ILE A 60 -10.33 -6.49 2.20
N GLU A 61 -11.08 -6.62 3.31
CA GLU A 61 -12.54 -6.56 3.28
C GLU A 61 -13.01 -5.54 4.30
N SER A 62 -13.96 -4.72 3.89
CA SER A 62 -14.62 -3.76 4.76
C SER A 62 -16.08 -4.15 4.91
N VAL A 63 -16.80 -3.43 5.77
CA VAL A 63 -18.25 -3.59 5.90
C VAL A 63 -18.99 -3.31 4.60
N LYS A 64 -18.34 -2.69 3.64
CA LYS A 64 -18.93 -2.14 2.42
C LYS A 64 -18.46 -2.87 1.16
N ALA A 65 -17.20 -3.32 1.10
CA ALA A 65 -16.59 -3.84 -0.12
C ALA A 65 -15.35 -4.69 0.18
N ALA A 66 -14.89 -5.41 -0.84
CA ALA A 66 -13.61 -6.10 -0.81
C ALA A 66 -12.68 -5.47 -1.84
N ALA A 67 -11.38 -5.49 -1.59
CA ALA A 67 -10.38 -4.93 -2.49
C ALA A 67 -9.07 -5.72 -2.42
N ASP A 68 -8.38 -5.80 -3.55
CA ASP A 68 -7.03 -6.33 -3.61
C ASP A 68 -6.05 -5.17 -3.59
N VAL A 69 -4.89 -5.39 -3.00
CA VAL A 69 -3.80 -4.43 -2.96
C VAL A 69 -2.66 -4.97 -3.83
N TYR A 70 -2.12 -4.14 -4.69
CA TYR A 70 -1.09 -4.54 -5.65
C TYR A 70 0.22 -3.84 -5.35
N THR A 71 1.34 -4.50 -5.67
CA THR A 71 2.61 -3.81 -5.73
C THR A 71 2.77 -3.18 -7.11
N GLN A 72 3.23 -1.95 -7.14
CA GLN A 72 3.56 -1.29 -8.41
C GLN A 72 5.08 -1.26 -8.63
N VAL A 73 5.82 -1.94 -7.77
CA VAL A 73 7.27 -2.07 -7.88
C VAL A 73 7.67 -3.55 -7.81
N SER A 74 8.74 -3.90 -8.49
CA SER A 74 9.23 -5.28 -8.56
C SER A 74 10.33 -5.51 -7.53
N GLY A 75 10.43 -6.73 -7.02
CA GLY A 75 11.48 -7.09 -6.09
C GLY A 75 11.15 -8.30 -5.25
N GLU A 76 11.97 -8.51 -4.22
CA GLU A 76 11.84 -9.63 -3.29
C GLU A 76 11.16 -9.16 -2.00
N VAL A 77 10.17 -9.90 -1.53
CA VAL A 77 9.51 -9.63 -0.25
C VAL A 77 10.50 -9.93 0.88
N VAL A 78 10.79 -8.91 1.70
CA VAL A 78 11.72 -9.06 2.84
C VAL A 78 11.00 -9.00 4.18
N ALA A 79 9.77 -8.50 4.22
CA ALA A 79 8.95 -8.51 5.43
C ALA A 79 7.47 -8.41 5.07
N VAL A 80 6.62 -9.00 5.92
CA VAL A 80 5.17 -8.88 5.85
C VAL A 80 4.65 -8.49 7.23
N ASN A 81 3.57 -7.71 7.27
CA ASN A 81 3.02 -7.22 8.54
C ASN A 81 1.91 -8.16 9.03
N GLU A 82 2.26 -9.06 9.92
CA GLU A 82 1.32 -10.05 10.44
C GLU A 82 0.28 -9.46 11.41
N VAL A 83 0.51 -8.26 11.92
CA VAL A 83 -0.42 -7.58 12.83
C VAL A 83 -1.78 -7.35 12.17
N LEU A 84 -1.81 -7.15 10.86
CA LEU A 84 -3.05 -6.84 10.13
C LEU A 84 -4.07 -7.98 10.18
N ALA A 85 -3.62 -9.23 10.26
CA ALA A 85 -4.53 -10.38 10.37
C ALA A 85 -5.29 -10.36 11.71
N ALA A 86 -4.62 -9.93 12.78
CA ALA A 86 -5.21 -9.87 14.11
C ALA A 86 -5.94 -8.55 14.37
N ALA A 87 -5.51 -7.45 13.74
CA ALA A 87 -6.03 -6.11 13.99
C ALA A 87 -6.22 -5.34 12.67
N PRO A 88 -7.12 -5.79 11.80
CA PRO A 88 -7.30 -5.15 10.49
C PRO A 88 -7.76 -3.69 10.59
N GLU A 89 -8.40 -3.31 11.67
CA GLU A 89 -8.89 -1.95 11.89
C GLU A 89 -7.76 -0.91 12.02
N VAL A 90 -6.52 -1.35 12.21
CA VAL A 90 -5.37 -0.43 12.24
C VAL A 90 -5.19 0.27 10.88
N ILE A 91 -5.69 -0.34 9.81
CA ILE A 91 -5.68 0.27 8.48
C ILE A 91 -6.48 1.57 8.48
N ASN A 92 -7.58 1.62 9.23
CA ASN A 92 -8.40 2.84 9.34
C ASN A 92 -7.74 3.90 10.22
N SER A 93 -7.06 3.47 11.29
CA SER A 93 -6.53 4.41 12.29
C SER A 93 -5.13 4.92 11.98
N ASP A 94 -4.30 4.11 11.31
CA ASP A 94 -2.89 4.47 11.04
C ASP A 94 -2.40 3.88 9.71
N PRO A 95 -3.00 4.32 8.59
CA PRO A 95 -2.71 3.71 7.28
C PRO A 95 -1.25 3.88 6.83
N TYR A 96 -0.56 4.93 7.27
CA TYR A 96 0.82 5.21 6.84
C TYR A 96 1.87 4.72 7.83
N GLY A 97 1.48 4.26 8.99
CA GLY A 97 2.39 3.81 10.03
C GLY A 97 2.22 2.33 10.33
N ALA A 98 1.49 2.00 11.39
CA ALA A 98 1.32 0.63 11.85
C ALA A 98 0.68 -0.31 10.82
N ALA A 99 -0.04 0.23 9.84
CA ALA A 99 -0.76 -0.56 8.84
C ALA A 99 0.04 -0.78 7.54
N TRP A 100 1.36 -0.69 7.58
CA TRP A 100 2.17 -1.11 6.43
C TRP A 100 1.89 -2.60 6.14
N MET A 101 1.94 -2.99 4.87
CA MET A 101 1.58 -4.35 4.47
C MET A 101 2.78 -5.22 4.16
N VAL A 102 3.64 -4.78 3.23
CA VAL A 102 4.83 -5.54 2.85
C VAL A 102 6.03 -4.60 2.70
N LYS A 103 7.23 -5.18 2.82
CA LYS A 103 8.48 -4.51 2.48
C LYS A 103 9.14 -5.30 1.38
N ILE A 104 9.57 -4.62 0.32
CA ILE A 104 10.12 -5.23 -0.88
C ILE A 104 11.50 -4.64 -1.14
N LYS A 105 12.49 -5.51 -1.31
CA LYS A 105 13.82 -5.10 -1.78
C LYS A 105 13.72 -4.86 -3.28
N LEU A 106 13.88 -3.62 -3.71
CA LEU A 106 13.65 -3.22 -5.10
C LEU A 106 14.65 -3.88 -6.04
N SER A 107 14.15 -4.48 -7.12
CA SER A 107 14.99 -5.00 -8.20
C SER A 107 15.12 -3.98 -9.34
N SER A 108 14.20 -3.02 -9.40
CA SER A 108 14.20 -1.98 -10.43
C SER A 108 13.79 -0.64 -9.81
N PRO A 109 14.72 0.05 -9.12
CA PRO A 109 14.40 1.30 -8.43
C PRO A 109 13.78 2.38 -9.31
N ALA A 110 14.04 2.35 -10.62
CA ALA A 110 13.47 3.31 -11.55
C ALA A 110 11.93 3.26 -11.60
N GLU A 111 11.32 2.13 -11.21
CA GLU A 111 9.86 2.02 -11.17
C GLU A 111 9.23 3.01 -10.18
N VAL A 112 9.94 3.35 -9.12
CA VAL A 112 9.46 4.30 -8.11
C VAL A 112 9.30 5.69 -8.71
N GLU A 113 10.16 6.06 -9.64
CA GLU A 113 10.13 7.38 -10.27
C GLU A 113 8.90 7.60 -11.15
N LYS A 114 8.25 6.51 -11.56
CA LYS A 114 7.04 6.56 -12.38
C LYS A 114 5.78 6.78 -11.56
N LEU A 115 5.89 6.70 -10.23
CA LEU A 115 4.75 6.85 -9.33
C LEU A 115 4.47 8.32 -9.06
N MET A 116 3.25 8.62 -8.62
CA MET A 116 2.87 9.98 -8.29
C MET A 116 3.53 10.41 -6.98
N ASP A 117 3.99 11.66 -6.92
CA ASP A 117 4.34 12.26 -5.64
C ASP A 117 3.07 12.71 -4.90
N ALA A 118 3.22 13.24 -3.70
CA ALA A 118 2.06 13.64 -2.89
C ALA A 118 1.21 14.70 -3.58
N ALA A 119 1.82 15.68 -4.24
CA ALA A 119 1.08 16.75 -4.92
C ALA A 119 0.28 16.22 -6.11
N ALA A 120 0.87 15.35 -6.92
CA ALA A 120 0.19 14.73 -8.05
C ALA A 120 -0.95 13.83 -7.58
N TYR A 121 -0.72 13.06 -6.51
CA TYR A 121 -1.75 12.20 -5.96
C TYR A 121 -2.91 12.99 -5.37
N GLU A 122 -2.63 14.09 -4.68
CA GLU A 122 -3.67 14.95 -4.14
C GLU A 122 -4.60 15.46 -5.26
N LYS A 123 -4.03 15.88 -6.37
CA LYS A 123 -4.78 16.31 -7.53
C LYS A 123 -5.60 15.16 -8.13
N PHE A 124 -4.98 13.97 -8.22
CA PHE A 124 -5.64 12.78 -8.72
C PHE A 124 -6.88 12.45 -7.88
N VAL A 125 -6.75 12.48 -6.56
CA VAL A 125 -7.86 12.20 -5.63
C VAL A 125 -8.99 13.22 -5.80
N GLN A 126 -8.65 14.50 -5.94
CA GLN A 126 -9.65 15.55 -6.14
C GLN A 126 -10.48 15.31 -7.40
N GLU A 127 -9.87 14.76 -8.43
CA GLU A 127 -10.57 14.43 -9.68
C GLU A 127 -11.46 13.20 -9.55
N GLN A 128 -11.22 12.34 -8.56
CA GLN A 128 -12.04 11.16 -8.29
C GLN A 128 -13.28 11.47 -7.46
N GLU A 129 -13.29 12.58 -6.76
CA GLU A 129 -14.41 12.99 -5.89
C GLU A 129 -15.60 13.61 -6.69
#